data_b405026d1e4472b8be55297ef6cda703
#
_entry.id   b405026d1e4472b8be55297ef6cda703
#
_cell.length_a   1.000
_cell.length_b   1.000
_cell.length_c   1.000
_cell.angle_alpha   90.00
_cell.angle_beta   90.00
_cell.angle_gamma   90.00
#
_symmetry.space_group_name_H-M   'P 1'
#
loop_
_entity.id
_entity.type
_entity.pdbx_description
1 polymer ?
#
loop_
_entity_poly.entity_id
_entity_poly.type
_entity_poly.pdbx_seq_one_letter_code
_entity_poly.pdbx_strand_id
1 'polypeptide(L)'
;MTKKNTPAPRTPTEAQPVPEPVEERIEETPWEALASICSIFVIGLFMLTFLGQNFVIPSGSMENTLLVGDHLVVDRITFAPPTKWMPLVHYREPKRGDIVVFFKPVLEDPTGDGNPQYLILVKWLIGVPGDHIHLRNGVVILNGVAQNLPADADNSPGSPGEKEFLDNFPSIPPAMNMNATEAWAVDFPNHFENGDLVVPPGKYFMMGDHRHNSLDSRYWGFVPRENIVGRPLFNYWSFETPETQYDQTGIGNSLAWMGHIALHFFTETRWSRTLHRVR
;
A
#
# COMPACT_ATOMS: atom_id res chain seq x y z
N MET A 1 -68.17 -7.94 80.11
CA MET A 1 -67.51 -9.11 79.44
C MET A 1 -67.49 -8.83 77.96
N THR A 2 -66.43 -8.28 77.51
CA THR A 2 -66.21 -7.85 76.08
C THR A 2 -65.41 -8.90 75.37
N LYS A 3 -66.01 -9.56 74.37
CA LYS A 3 -65.38 -10.59 73.55
C LYS A 3 -64.41 -9.88 72.52
N LYS A 4 -63.13 -10.21 72.61
CA LYS A 4 -62.09 -9.81 71.68
C LYS A 4 -62.22 -10.65 70.42
N ASN A 5 -62.54 -10.02 69.29
CA ASN A 5 -62.49 -10.66 67.98
C ASN A 5 -61.04 -10.71 67.46
N THR A 6 -60.50 -11.85 67.31
CA THR A 6 -59.20 -12.10 66.70
C THR A 6 -59.39 -12.25 65.13
N PRO A 7 -58.70 -11.48 64.30
CA PRO A 7 -58.84 -11.66 62.84
C PRO A 7 -58.15 -12.93 62.38
N ALA A 8 -58.80 -13.62 61.45
CA ALA A 8 -58.26 -14.85 60.80
C ALA A 8 -56.99 -14.59 59.98
N PRO A 9 -56.11 -15.57 59.88
CA PRO A 9 -54.88 -15.47 59.09
C PRO A 9 -55.22 -15.34 57.63
N ARG A 10 -54.59 -14.32 56.97
CA ARG A 10 -54.66 -14.12 55.47
C ARG A 10 -53.87 -15.22 54.84
N THR A 11 -54.47 -15.97 53.92
CA THR A 11 -53.85 -16.91 53.02
C THR A 11 -52.83 -16.16 52.12
N PRO A 12 -51.63 -16.70 51.87
CA PRO A 12 -50.67 -16.10 50.95
C PRO A 12 -51.30 -16.00 49.57
N THR A 13 -51.33 -14.81 49.00
CA THR A 13 -51.70 -14.59 47.59
C THR A 13 -50.61 -15.23 46.75
N GLU A 14 -50.97 -16.25 46.00
CA GLU A 14 -50.14 -16.90 45.03
C GLU A 14 -49.66 -15.87 44.01
N ALA A 15 -48.33 -15.65 43.95
CA ALA A 15 -47.72 -14.70 43.03
C ALA A 15 -47.98 -15.20 41.61
N GLN A 16 -48.67 -14.41 40.81
CA GLN A 16 -48.84 -14.67 39.39
C GLN A 16 -47.45 -14.73 38.71
N PRO A 17 -47.17 -15.74 37.87
CA PRO A 17 -45.93 -15.80 37.14
C PRO A 17 -45.74 -14.54 36.25
N VAL A 18 -44.64 -13.90 36.40
CA VAL A 18 -44.22 -12.78 35.54
C VAL A 18 -44.15 -13.34 34.12
N PRO A 19 -44.87 -12.76 33.13
CA PRO A 19 -44.79 -13.22 31.77
C PRO A 19 -43.33 -13.09 31.29
N GLU A 20 -42.78 -14.21 30.80
CA GLU A 20 -41.47 -14.20 30.13
C GLU A 20 -41.51 -13.20 28.98
N PRO A 21 -40.42 -12.42 28.75
CA PRO A 21 -40.35 -11.52 27.62
C PRO A 21 -40.49 -12.34 26.35
N VAL A 22 -41.56 -12.09 25.60
CA VAL A 22 -41.75 -12.66 24.28
C VAL A 22 -40.63 -12.05 23.41
N GLU A 23 -39.63 -12.85 23.08
CA GLU A 23 -38.69 -12.50 22.01
C GLU A 23 -39.50 -12.42 20.72
N GLU A 24 -39.90 -11.21 20.35
CA GLU A 24 -40.42 -10.96 19.01
C GLU A 24 -39.31 -11.30 18.02
N ARG A 25 -39.39 -12.48 17.44
CA ARG A 25 -38.60 -12.79 16.24
C ARG A 25 -39.05 -11.82 15.17
N ILE A 26 -38.22 -10.82 14.90
CA ILE A 26 -38.36 -9.93 13.75
C ILE A 26 -38.19 -10.82 12.52
N GLU A 27 -39.28 -11.30 11.95
CA GLU A 27 -39.27 -11.98 10.66
C GLU A 27 -38.99 -10.91 9.59
N GLU A 28 -37.70 -10.81 9.19
CA GLU A 28 -37.29 -9.95 8.10
C GLU A 28 -38.02 -10.36 6.83
N THR A 29 -38.69 -9.42 6.20
CA THR A 29 -39.27 -9.66 4.89
C THR A 29 -38.15 -9.87 3.85
N PRO A 30 -38.38 -10.61 2.74
CA PRO A 30 -37.38 -10.79 1.69
C PRO A 30 -36.86 -9.47 1.13
N TRP A 31 -37.67 -8.41 1.16
CA TRP A 31 -37.29 -7.08 0.70
C TRP A 31 -36.37 -6.35 1.69
N GLU A 32 -36.57 -6.54 2.99
CA GLU A 32 -35.68 -6.00 4.03
C GLU A 32 -34.30 -6.70 3.99
N ALA A 33 -34.30 -8.01 3.83
CA ALA A 33 -33.06 -8.77 3.64
C ALA A 33 -32.30 -8.30 2.39
N LEU A 34 -32.99 -8.09 1.26
CA LEU A 34 -32.38 -7.56 0.03
C LEU A 34 -31.86 -6.14 0.24
N ALA A 35 -32.60 -5.27 0.90
CA ALA A 35 -32.18 -3.90 1.19
C ALA A 35 -30.93 -3.88 2.08
N SER A 36 -30.85 -4.77 3.08
CA SER A 36 -29.68 -4.93 3.96
C SER A 36 -28.44 -5.36 3.16
N ILE A 37 -28.57 -6.36 2.29
CA ILE A 37 -27.51 -6.82 1.40
C ILE A 37 -27.04 -5.69 0.48
N CYS A 38 -27.97 -4.99 -0.18
CA CYS A 38 -27.64 -3.85 -1.04
C CYS A 38 -26.91 -2.73 -0.27
N SER A 39 -27.36 -2.43 0.94
CA SER A 39 -26.73 -1.41 1.78
C SER A 39 -25.29 -1.78 2.15
N ILE A 40 -25.05 -3.03 2.56
CA ILE A 40 -23.69 -3.54 2.84
C ILE A 40 -22.81 -3.44 1.60
N PHE A 41 -23.37 -3.80 0.43
CA PHE A 41 -22.64 -3.74 -0.84
C PHE A 41 -22.26 -2.31 -1.23
N VAL A 42 -23.20 -1.36 -1.11
CA VAL A 42 -22.95 0.07 -1.37
C VAL A 42 -21.91 0.65 -0.42
N ILE A 43 -22.02 0.36 0.88
CA ILE A 43 -21.03 0.80 1.88
C ILE A 43 -19.67 0.18 1.58
N GLY A 44 -19.62 -1.11 1.28
CA GLY A 44 -18.38 -1.80 0.92
C GLY A 44 -17.71 -1.21 -0.32
N LEU A 45 -18.47 -0.96 -1.39
CA LEU A 45 -17.98 -0.30 -2.60
C LEU A 45 -17.48 1.13 -2.31
N PHE A 46 -18.21 1.89 -1.51
CA PHE A 46 -17.79 3.23 -1.10
C PHE A 46 -16.45 3.17 -0.35
N MET A 47 -16.31 2.26 0.62
CA MET A 47 -15.08 2.08 1.38
C MET A 47 -13.90 1.72 0.48
N LEU A 48 -14.09 0.74 -0.43
CA LEU A 48 -13.05 0.30 -1.37
C LEU A 48 -12.68 1.35 -2.41
N THR A 49 -13.62 2.22 -2.80
CA THR A 49 -13.38 3.25 -3.83
C THR A 49 -12.70 4.49 -3.28
N PHE A 50 -13.14 4.95 -2.10
CA PHE A 50 -12.73 6.27 -1.57
C PHE A 50 -11.71 6.20 -0.43
N LEU A 51 -11.75 5.16 0.41
CA LEU A 51 -10.89 5.08 1.60
C LEU A 51 -9.69 4.19 1.40
N GLY A 52 -9.87 3.05 0.74
CA GLY A 52 -8.80 2.08 0.49
C GLY A 52 -8.88 1.53 -0.92
N GLN A 53 -7.76 1.35 -1.56
CA GLN A 53 -7.66 0.73 -2.88
C GLN A 53 -6.79 -0.52 -2.79
N ASN A 54 -7.22 -1.58 -3.46
CA ASN A 54 -6.47 -2.82 -3.53
C ASN A 54 -5.41 -2.75 -4.63
N PHE A 55 -4.20 -3.18 -4.31
CA PHE A 55 -3.09 -3.32 -5.24
C PHE A 55 -2.43 -4.69 -5.06
N VAL A 56 -1.85 -5.18 -6.13
CA VAL A 56 -0.98 -6.36 -6.09
C VAL A 56 0.43 -5.94 -6.46
N ILE A 57 1.43 -6.57 -5.86
CA ILE A 57 2.84 -6.32 -6.15
C ILE A 57 3.27 -7.23 -7.30
N PRO A 58 3.56 -6.68 -8.49
CA PRO A 58 3.90 -7.48 -9.65
C PRO A 58 5.40 -7.73 -9.83
N SER A 59 6.27 -6.98 -9.14
CA SER A 59 7.73 -7.01 -9.36
C SER A 59 8.53 -6.98 -8.06
N GLY A 60 9.76 -7.51 -8.10
CA GLY A 60 10.66 -7.64 -6.96
C GLY A 60 11.38 -6.36 -6.55
N SER A 61 11.03 -5.19 -7.09
CA SER A 61 11.75 -3.93 -6.80
C SER A 61 11.65 -3.44 -5.35
N MET A 62 10.78 -4.08 -4.54
CA MET A 62 10.54 -3.82 -3.11
C MET A 62 10.65 -5.11 -2.28
N GLU A 63 11.44 -6.07 -2.72
CA GLU A 63 11.47 -7.46 -2.22
C GLU A 63 11.92 -7.60 -0.77
N ASN A 64 12.68 -6.63 -0.25
CA ASN A 64 13.04 -6.58 1.17
C ASN A 64 11.84 -6.22 2.08
N THR A 65 10.83 -5.55 1.55
CA THR A 65 9.61 -5.16 2.28
C THR A 65 8.35 -5.83 1.73
N LEU A 66 8.17 -5.80 0.40
CA LEU A 66 6.98 -6.29 -0.30
C LEU A 66 7.38 -7.32 -1.35
N LEU A 67 6.84 -8.52 -1.25
CA LEU A 67 7.11 -9.62 -2.17
C LEU A 67 6.13 -9.61 -3.35
N VAL A 68 6.58 -10.13 -4.48
CA VAL A 68 5.70 -10.41 -5.62
C VAL A 68 4.55 -11.32 -5.19
N GLY A 69 3.32 -10.95 -5.54
CA GLY A 69 2.10 -11.63 -5.09
C GLY A 69 1.55 -11.16 -3.74
N ASP A 70 2.12 -10.13 -3.12
CA ASP A 70 1.50 -9.43 -1.99
C ASP A 70 0.31 -8.59 -2.47
N HIS A 71 -0.83 -8.75 -1.81
CA HIS A 71 -2.07 -8.01 -2.05
C HIS A 71 -2.27 -6.98 -0.95
N LEU A 72 -2.20 -5.72 -1.29
CA LEU A 72 -2.17 -4.58 -0.38
C LEU A 72 -3.48 -3.82 -0.35
N VAL A 73 -3.84 -3.32 0.83
CA VAL A 73 -4.79 -2.21 0.98
C VAL A 73 -4.00 -0.92 1.14
N VAL A 74 -4.27 0.03 0.26
CA VAL A 74 -3.60 1.34 0.21
C VAL A 74 -4.55 2.40 0.74
N ASP A 75 -4.08 3.14 1.75
CA ASP A 75 -4.74 4.32 2.31
C ASP A 75 -4.54 5.51 1.37
N ARG A 76 -5.62 6.00 0.82
CA ARG A 76 -5.65 7.16 -0.08
C ARG A 76 -5.93 8.47 0.64
N ILE A 77 -6.29 8.41 1.91
CA ILE A 77 -6.80 9.55 2.66
C ILE A 77 -5.69 10.30 3.36
N THR A 78 -4.75 9.58 3.98
CA THR A 78 -3.67 10.19 4.77
C THR A 78 -2.89 11.26 3.99
N PHE A 79 -2.65 11.03 2.68
CA PHE A 79 -1.94 11.97 1.80
C PHE A 79 -2.88 12.82 0.94
N ALA A 80 -4.19 12.70 1.10
CA ALA A 80 -5.13 13.56 0.39
C ALA A 80 -5.02 15.02 0.87
N PRO A 81 -5.39 16.00 0.04
CA PRO A 81 -5.51 17.37 0.49
C PRO A 81 -6.53 17.48 1.63
N PRO A 82 -6.23 18.24 2.70
CA PRO A 82 -7.14 18.40 3.83
C PRO A 82 -8.49 18.97 3.37
N THR A 83 -9.58 18.36 3.84
CA THR A 83 -10.93 18.81 3.52
C THR A 83 -11.73 19.13 4.77
N LYS A 84 -12.60 20.13 4.69
CA LYS A 84 -13.51 20.50 5.79
C LYS A 84 -14.60 19.44 6.05
N TRP A 85 -14.87 18.57 5.09
CA TRP A 85 -15.93 17.56 5.19
C TRP A 85 -15.55 16.34 6.03
N MET A 86 -14.24 16.13 6.26
CA MET A 86 -13.73 15.01 7.06
C MET A 86 -12.74 15.51 8.13
N PRO A 87 -13.21 16.27 9.12
CA PRO A 87 -12.32 16.93 10.10
C PRO A 87 -11.63 15.95 11.06
N LEU A 88 -12.11 14.71 11.17
CA LEU A 88 -11.51 13.68 12.02
C LEU A 88 -10.39 12.89 11.34
N VAL A 89 -10.17 13.12 10.06
CA VAL A 89 -9.11 12.45 9.30
C VAL A 89 -7.78 13.15 9.54
N HIS A 90 -6.76 12.34 9.82
CA HIS A 90 -5.39 12.83 10.02
C HIS A 90 -4.69 12.95 8.65
N TYR A 91 -4.75 14.15 8.09
CA TYR A 91 -4.02 14.48 6.86
C TYR A 91 -2.59 14.85 7.20
N ARG A 92 -1.65 14.39 6.40
CA ARG A 92 -0.24 14.80 6.47
C ARG A 92 0.45 14.72 5.12
N GLU A 93 1.51 15.47 4.98
CA GLU A 93 2.39 15.33 3.83
C GLU A 93 3.21 14.03 3.91
N PRO A 94 3.56 13.45 2.75
CA PRO A 94 4.53 12.37 2.68
C PRO A 94 5.88 12.80 3.27
N LYS A 95 6.51 11.91 4.00
CA LYS A 95 7.79 12.16 4.67
C LYS A 95 8.81 11.06 4.36
N ARG A 96 10.07 11.35 4.60
CA ARG A 96 11.17 10.39 4.45
C ARG A 96 10.88 9.10 5.21
N GLY A 97 11.17 7.97 4.59
CA GLY A 97 10.89 6.64 5.15
C GLY A 97 9.44 6.18 5.03
N ASP A 98 8.56 6.93 4.35
CA ASP A 98 7.24 6.40 3.99
C ASP A 98 7.38 5.47 2.77
N ILE A 99 6.63 4.38 2.78
CA ILE A 99 6.36 3.60 1.58
C ILE A 99 5.18 4.26 0.88
N VAL A 100 5.34 4.58 -0.39
CA VAL A 100 4.38 5.40 -1.14
C VAL A 100 3.96 4.70 -2.43
N VAL A 101 2.65 4.72 -2.68
CA VAL A 101 2.05 4.33 -3.96
C VAL A 101 1.82 5.58 -4.78
N PHE A 102 2.27 5.58 -6.02
CA PHE A 102 2.21 6.77 -6.89
C PHE A 102 2.17 6.39 -8.37
N PHE A 103 1.71 7.31 -9.20
CA PHE A 103 1.83 7.19 -10.64
C PHE A 103 3.24 7.56 -11.09
N LYS A 104 3.88 6.71 -11.86
CA LYS A 104 5.17 7.02 -12.49
C LYS A 104 5.07 8.34 -13.26
N PRO A 105 6.02 9.28 -13.12
CA PRO A 105 5.91 10.60 -13.73
C PRO A 105 6.05 10.58 -15.25
N VAL A 106 6.51 9.48 -15.83
CA VAL A 106 6.68 9.28 -17.26
C VAL A 106 5.64 8.27 -17.73
N LEU A 107 4.93 8.63 -18.81
CA LEU A 107 4.04 7.71 -19.49
C LEU A 107 4.86 6.62 -20.20
N GLU A 108 4.41 5.39 -20.09
CA GLU A 108 4.98 4.25 -20.80
C GLU A 108 3.89 3.57 -21.64
N ASP A 109 4.32 2.96 -22.74
CA ASP A 109 3.47 2.11 -23.56
C ASP A 109 3.88 0.65 -23.35
N PRO A 110 3.42 0.00 -22.27
CA PRO A 110 3.81 -1.37 -21.94
C PRO A 110 3.26 -2.40 -22.92
N THR A 111 2.25 -2.05 -23.69
CA THR A 111 1.60 -2.94 -24.68
C THR A 111 2.09 -2.71 -26.09
N GLY A 112 2.77 -1.59 -26.35
CA GLY A 112 3.24 -1.20 -27.68
C GLY A 112 2.12 -0.87 -28.67
N ASP A 113 0.93 -0.54 -28.16
CA ASP A 113 -0.27 -0.27 -28.97
C ASP A 113 -0.43 1.22 -29.32
N GLY A 114 0.53 2.05 -28.93
CA GLY A 114 0.51 3.50 -29.15
C GLY A 114 -0.36 4.25 -28.16
N ASN A 115 -0.76 3.62 -27.04
CA ASN A 115 -1.57 4.22 -25.99
C ASN A 115 -0.79 4.27 -24.66
N PRO A 116 0.09 5.24 -24.45
CA PRO A 116 0.93 5.33 -23.27
C PRO A 116 0.07 5.54 -22.01
N GLN A 117 0.42 4.83 -20.94
CA GLN A 117 -0.30 4.84 -19.67
C GLN A 117 0.62 5.20 -18.51
N TYR A 118 0.02 5.74 -17.45
CA TYR A 118 0.70 5.86 -16.16
C TYR A 118 0.79 4.51 -15.48
N LEU A 119 2.00 4.05 -15.20
CA LEU A 119 2.20 2.89 -14.33
C LEU A 119 2.09 3.31 -12.86
N ILE A 120 1.44 2.45 -12.07
CA ILE A 120 1.39 2.63 -10.62
C ILE A 120 2.56 1.87 -10.02
N LEU A 121 3.35 2.57 -9.21
CA LEU A 121 4.53 2.03 -8.55
C LEU A 121 4.42 2.17 -7.03
N VAL A 122 5.15 1.30 -6.34
CA VAL A 122 5.38 1.37 -4.89
C VAL A 122 6.87 1.50 -4.65
N LYS A 123 7.30 2.52 -3.89
CA LYS A 123 8.71 2.76 -3.54
C LYS A 123 8.82 3.39 -2.15
N TRP A 124 10.03 3.39 -1.62
CA TRP A 124 10.39 4.20 -0.46
C TRP A 124 10.56 5.67 -0.86
N LEU A 125 9.99 6.56 -0.07
CA LEU A 125 10.25 7.99 -0.16
C LEU A 125 11.58 8.30 0.54
N ILE A 126 12.59 8.65 -0.23
CA ILE A 126 13.94 8.93 0.23
C ILE A 126 14.13 10.42 0.47
N GLY A 127 13.80 11.24 -0.53
CA GLY A 127 14.01 12.70 -0.49
C GLY A 127 12.73 13.50 -0.59
N VAL A 128 12.62 14.52 0.25
CA VAL A 128 11.56 15.53 0.24
C VAL A 128 12.08 16.84 -0.35
N PRO A 129 11.20 17.80 -0.71
CA PRO A 129 11.63 19.09 -1.26
C PRO A 129 12.75 19.76 -0.43
N GLY A 130 13.81 20.18 -1.10
CA GLY A 130 14.98 20.82 -0.50
C GLY A 130 16.06 19.87 0.01
N ASP A 131 15.89 18.56 -0.13
CA ASP A 131 16.93 17.60 0.24
C ASP A 131 18.05 17.55 -0.80
N HIS A 132 19.28 17.42 -0.28
CA HIS A 132 20.49 17.11 -1.01
C HIS A 132 20.79 15.63 -0.91
N ILE A 133 20.87 14.96 -2.05
CA ILE A 133 20.97 13.48 -2.12
C ILE A 133 22.19 13.07 -2.94
N HIS A 134 23.01 12.20 -2.38
CA HIS A 134 23.93 11.36 -3.14
C HIS A 134 24.09 9.97 -2.52
N LEU A 135 24.58 9.04 -3.27
CA LEU A 135 24.90 7.69 -2.80
C LEU A 135 26.41 7.52 -2.81
N ARG A 136 26.93 6.83 -1.80
CA ARG A 136 28.31 6.39 -1.75
C ARG A 136 28.33 4.89 -1.45
N ASN A 137 28.81 4.13 -2.42
CA ASN A 137 28.82 2.66 -2.35
C ASN A 137 27.43 2.08 -1.95
N GLY A 138 26.37 2.58 -2.59
CA GLY A 138 24.98 2.17 -2.32
C GLY A 138 24.34 2.80 -1.09
N VAL A 139 25.09 3.38 -0.17
CA VAL A 139 24.55 4.06 1.01
C VAL A 139 24.02 5.43 0.63
N VAL A 140 22.76 5.70 0.96
CA VAL A 140 22.13 7.01 0.76
C VAL A 140 22.67 8.01 1.75
N ILE A 141 23.20 9.12 1.25
CA ILE A 141 23.62 10.27 2.05
C ILE A 141 22.63 11.40 1.79
N LEU A 142 21.97 11.84 2.84
CA LEU A 142 20.94 12.84 2.79
C LEU A 142 21.33 14.06 3.62
N ASN A 143 21.46 15.22 2.98
CA ASN A 143 21.94 16.44 3.65
C ASN A 143 23.28 16.24 4.40
N GLY A 144 24.20 15.47 3.81
CA GLY A 144 25.49 15.14 4.38
C GLY A 144 25.50 14.03 5.44
N VAL A 145 24.34 13.41 5.75
CA VAL A 145 24.21 12.36 6.76
C VAL A 145 23.85 11.03 6.11
N ALA A 146 24.66 10.00 6.37
CA ALA A 146 24.36 8.64 5.91
C ALA A 146 23.08 8.11 6.56
N GLN A 147 22.18 7.57 5.76
CA GLN A 147 20.90 7.04 6.20
C GLN A 147 20.97 5.53 6.35
N ASN A 148 20.42 5.04 7.47
CA ASN A 148 20.20 3.62 7.68
C ASN A 148 18.76 3.30 7.27
N LEU A 149 18.54 3.05 5.98
CA LEU A 149 17.23 2.71 5.44
C LEU A 149 17.10 1.18 5.37
N PRO A 150 15.86 0.64 5.45
CA PRO A 150 15.62 -0.81 5.33
C PRO A 150 16.20 -1.41 4.04
N ALA A 151 16.36 -0.59 3.03
CA ALA A 151 16.96 -0.91 1.74
C ALA A 151 18.44 -1.28 1.80
N ASP A 152 19.12 -0.94 2.87
CA ASP A 152 20.57 -1.15 2.98
C ASP A 152 20.91 -2.56 3.47
N ALA A 153 19.94 -3.34 3.91
CA ALA A 153 20.15 -4.68 4.45
C ALA A 153 20.69 -5.67 3.38
N ASP A 154 20.42 -5.41 2.10
CA ASP A 154 20.84 -6.28 1.01
C ASP A 154 22.14 -5.84 0.31
N ASN A 155 22.68 -4.68 0.72
CA ASN A 155 24.04 -4.26 0.38
C ASN A 155 25.09 -4.98 1.24
N SER A 156 24.71 -6.06 1.92
CA SER A 156 25.67 -6.88 2.66
C SER A 156 26.68 -7.45 1.66
N PRO A 157 27.98 -7.14 1.81
CA PRO A 157 29.01 -7.79 1.02
C PRO A 157 28.98 -9.28 1.38
N GLY A 158 28.46 -10.11 0.49
CA GLY A 158 28.51 -11.54 0.71
C GLY A 158 27.36 -12.39 0.25
N SER A 159 26.37 -11.87 -0.46
CA SER A 159 25.46 -12.77 -1.22
C SER A 159 26.28 -13.50 -2.29
N PRO A 160 26.34 -14.86 -2.25
CA PRO A 160 27.19 -15.59 -3.17
C PRO A 160 26.70 -15.38 -4.62
N GLY A 161 27.39 -14.54 -5.38
CA GLY A 161 27.14 -14.34 -6.82
C GLY A 161 26.85 -12.93 -7.28
N GLU A 162 26.51 -12.00 -6.39
CA GLU A 162 26.34 -10.60 -6.78
C GLU A 162 27.63 -9.81 -6.67
N LYS A 163 27.99 -9.16 -7.78
CA LYS A 163 29.08 -8.18 -7.79
C LYS A 163 28.69 -7.05 -6.87
N GLU A 164 29.62 -6.62 -6.01
CA GLU A 164 29.52 -5.44 -5.15
C GLU A 164 28.91 -4.26 -5.94
N PHE A 165 27.67 -3.91 -5.63
CA PHE A 165 26.95 -2.82 -6.32
C PHE A 165 27.40 -1.50 -5.72
N LEU A 166 28.34 -0.90 -6.40
CA LEU A 166 28.87 0.42 -6.05
C LEU A 166 28.01 1.51 -6.71
N ASP A 167 26.79 1.71 -6.20
CA ASP A 167 25.96 2.84 -6.66
C ASP A 167 26.50 4.14 -6.03
N ASN A 168 27.09 4.96 -6.87
CA ASN A 168 27.61 6.28 -6.51
C ASN A 168 26.80 7.38 -7.21
N PHE A 169 25.48 7.21 -7.32
CA PHE A 169 24.58 8.23 -7.86
C PHE A 169 24.77 9.56 -7.09
N PRO A 170 24.83 10.71 -7.73
CA PRO A 170 24.61 11.03 -9.15
C PRO A 170 25.92 11.18 -9.97
N SER A 171 27.00 10.51 -9.61
CA SER A 171 28.30 10.64 -10.27
C SER A 171 28.30 10.17 -11.75
N ILE A 172 27.35 9.32 -12.13
CA ILE A 172 27.11 8.94 -13.53
C ILE A 172 25.86 9.69 -14.02
N PRO A 173 25.99 10.63 -14.96
CA PRO A 173 24.83 11.36 -15.49
C PRO A 173 23.83 10.40 -16.16
N PRO A 174 22.50 10.67 -16.05
CA PRO A 174 21.46 9.87 -16.69
C PRO A 174 21.65 9.68 -18.20
N ALA A 175 22.20 10.66 -18.89
CA ALA A 175 22.50 10.57 -20.34
C ALA A 175 23.48 9.43 -20.71
N MET A 176 24.28 8.94 -19.75
CA MET A 176 25.21 7.82 -19.93
C MET A 176 24.64 6.50 -19.44
N ASN A 177 23.43 6.51 -18.89
CA ASN A 177 22.76 5.32 -18.33
C ASN A 177 21.67 4.84 -19.28
N MET A 178 21.82 3.65 -19.84
CA MET A 178 20.86 3.07 -20.82
C MET A 178 19.45 2.87 -20.24
N ASN A 179 19.31 2.80 -18.92
CA ASN A 179 18.01 2.66 -18.25
C ASN A 179 17.37 4.00 -17.90
N ALA A 180 18.07 5.13 -18.10
CA ALA A 180 17.53 6.44 -17.82
C ALA A 180 16.61 6.92 -18.95
N THR A 181 15.55 7.64 -18.59
CA THR A 181 14.66 8.27 -19.57
C THR A 181 15.32 9.50 -20.17
N GLU A 182 15.04 9.78 -21.46
CA GLU A 182 15.54 10.98 -22.13
C GLU A 182 15.12 12.26 -21.42
N ALA A 183 13.86 12.32 -20.96
CA ALA A 183 13.34 13.47 -20.22
C ALA A 183 14.17 13.75 -18.95
N TRP A 184 14.54 12.69 -18.22
CA TRP A 184 15.37 12.83 -17.02
C TRP A 184 16.81 13.22 -17.37
N ALA A 185 17.38 12.68 -18.43
CA ALA A 185 18.72 13.03 -18.88
C ALA A 185 18.84 14.53 -19.21
N VAL A 186 17.78 15.14 -19.76
CA VAL A 186 17.72 16.59 -20.07
C VAL A 186 17.47 17.43 -18.82
N ASP A 187 16.60 16.99 -17.90
CA ASP A 187 16.22 17.77 -16.69
C ASP A 187 17.25 17.68 -15.56
N PHE A 188 17.98 16.59 -15.46
CA PHE A 188 18.93 16.29 -14.39
C PHE A 188 19.95 17.42 -14.10
N PRO A 189 20.62 18.04 -15.12
CA PRO A 189 21.61 19.09 -14.84
C PRO A 189 21.06 20.30 -14.11
N ASN A 190 19.73 20.54 -14.20
CA ASN A 190 19.07 21.67 -13.54
C ASN A 190 18.91 21.49 -12.03
N HIS A 191 19.16 20.27 -11.53
CA HIS A 191 18.93 19.88 -10.14
C HIS A 191 20.22 19.43 -9.43
N PHE A 192 21.37 19.63 -10.05
CA PHE A 192 22.64 19.16 -9.53
C PHE A 192 23.45 20.34 -8.95
N GLU A 193 23.72 20.28 -7.63
CA GLU A 193 24.50 21.29 -6.91
C GLU A 193 25.59 20.65 -6.04
N ASN A 194 26.83 21.14 -6.16
CA ASN A 194 27.97 20.75 -5.30
C ASN A 194 28.21 19.22 -5.15
N GLY A 195 27.83 18.44 -6.15
CA GLY A 195 27.96 16.99 -6.12
C GLY A 195 26.71 16.25 -5.64
N ASP A 196 25.68 16.96 -5.23
CA ASP A 196 24.41 16.42 -4.76
C ASP A 196 23.28 16.68 -5.75
N LEU A 197 22.31 15.80 -5.80
CA LEU A 197 21.02 16.04 -6.44
C LEU A 197 20.11 16.77 -5.44
N VAL A 198 19.55 17.91 -5.81
CA VAL A 198 18.63 18.71 -4.98
C VAL A 198 17.20 18.44 -5.40
N VAL A 199 16.35 18.02 -4.44
CA VAL A 199 14.93 17.76 -4.68
C VAL A 199 14.17 19.08 -4.82
N PRO A 200 13.54 19.37 -5.97
CA PRO A 200 12.85 20.63 -6.18
C PRO A 200 11.54 20.74 -5.39
N PRO A 201 11.01 21.97 -5.18
CA PRO A 201 9.72 22.17 -4.53
C PRO A 201 8.59 21.38 -5.16
N GLY A 202 7.75 20.76 -4.32
CA GLY A 202 6.59 19.98 -4.76
C GLY A 202 6.91 18.62 -5.40
N LYS A 203 8.19 18.21 -5.38
CA LYS A 203 8.62 16.91 -5.92
C LYS A 203 9.28 16.04 -4.84
N TYR A 204 9.36 14.73 -5.11
CA TYR A 204 9.89 13.72 -4.19
C TYR A 204 10.84 12.78 -4.93
N PHE A 205 11.82 12.26 -4.21
CA PHE A 205 12.76 11.27 -4.73
C PHE A 205 12.46 9.90 -4.14
N MET A 206 12.22 8.92 -4.99
CA MET A 206 11.77 7.57 -4.64
C MET A 206 12.83 6.54 -5.01
N MET A 207 13.03 5.53 -4.13
CA MET A 207 13.90 4.38 -4.44
C MET A 207 13.25 3.08 -4.01
N GLY A 208 13.53 2.00 -4.75
CA GLY A 208 13.21 0.64 -4.29
C GLY A 208 14.19 0.18 -3.21
N ASP A 209 13.77 -0.79 -2.40
CA ASP A 209 14.66 -1.40 -1.41
C ASP A 209 15.52 -2.53 -1.99
N HIS A 210 15.08 -3.15 -3.07
CA HIS A 210 15.93 -4.01 -3.88
C HIS A 210 16.71 -3.15 -4.89
N ARG A 211 17.79 -2.52 -4.42
CA ARG A 211 18.57 -1.50 -5.16
C ARG A 211 19.06 -1.93 -6.53
N HIS A 212 19.40 -3.20 -6.69
CA HIS A 212 19.88 -3.80 -7.93
C HIS A 212 18.77 -4.03 -8.96
N ASN A 213 17.55 -4.29 -8.50
CA ASN A 213 16.39 -4.63 -9.32
C ASN A 213 15.28 -3.57 -9.24
N SER A 214 15.66 -2.29 -9.16
CA SER A 214 14.69 -1.19 -9.07
C SER A 214 14.97 -0.11 -10.11
N LEU A 215 14.04 0.04 -11.05
CA LEU A 215 13.95 1.26 -11.88
C LEU A 215 13.16 2.31 -11.08
N ASP A 216 13.87 3.30 -10.54
CA ASP A 216 13.33 4.32 -9.63
C ASP A 216 13.80 5.74 -10.00
N SER A 217 13.71 6.69 -9.08
CA SER A 217 14.04 8.09 -9.35
C SER A 217 15.46 8.34 -9.86
N ARG A 218 16.38 7.41 -9.66
CA ARG A 218 17.72 7.46 -10.26
C ARG A 218 17.66 7.42 -11.79
N TYR A 219 16.61 6.81 -12.37
CA TYR A 219 16.47 6.55 -13.79
C TYR A 219 15.42 7.40 -14.50
N TRP A 220 14.37 7.84 -13.80
CA TRP A 220 13.26 8.61 -14.39
C TRP A 220 12.95 9.93 -13.66
N GLY A 221 13.72 10.28 -12.62
CA GLY A 221 13.67 11.58 -11.97
C GLY A 221 12.67 11.67 -10.80
N PHE A 222 12.15 12.87 -10.57
CA PHE A 222 11.32 13.19 -9.42
C PHE A 222 9.84 12.87 -9.63
N VAL A 223 9.16 12.49 -8.55
CA VAL A 223 7.71 12.29 -8.51
C VAL A 223 7.03 13.58 -8.07
N PRO A 224 6.16 14.19 -8.89
CA PRO A 224 5.33 15.30 -8.47
C PRO A 224 4.38 14.90 -7.33
N ARG A 225 4.03 15.87 -6.46
CA ARG A 225 3.14 15.66 -5.32
C ARG A 225 1.77 15.10 -5.73
N GLU A 226 1.25 15.57 -6.83
CA GLU A 226 -0.05 15.17 -7.40
C GLU A 226 -0.09 13.71 -7.89
N ASN A 227 1.06 13.12 -8.18
CA ASN A 227 1.15 11.73 -8.59
C ASN A 227 1.04 10.76 -7.40
N ILE A 228 1.15 11.24 -6.16
CA ILE A 228 1.10 10.39 -4.96
C ILE A 228 -0.34 10.00 -4.69
N VAL A 229 -0.60 8.69 -4.75
CA VAL A 229 -1.92 8.07 -4.54
C VAL A 229 -2.18 7.82 -3.06
N GLY A 230 -1.21 7.27 -2.33
CA GLY A 230 -1.39 6.90 -0.95
C GLY A 230 -0.24 6.09 -0.38
N ARG A 231 -0.51 5.40 0.72
CA ARG A 231 0.47 4.53 1.39
C ARG A 231 -0.12 3.15 1.65
N PRO A 232 0.66 2.06 1.55
CA PRO A 232 0.19 0.74 1.95
C PRO A 232 -0.08 0.71 3.47
N LEU A 233 -1.19 0.11 3.88
CA LEU A 233 -1.55 -0.10 5.29
C LEU A 233 -1.15 -1.48 5.75
N PHE A 234 -1.67 -2.48 5.06
CA PHE A 234 -1.42 -3.87 5.37
C PHE A 234 -1.54 -4.75 4.12
N ASN A 235 -0.84 -5.85 4.16
CA ASN A 235 -0.96 -6.93 3.21
C ASN A 235 -2.09 -7.85 3.68
N TYR A 236 -3.21 -7.90 2.93
CA TYR A 236 -4.36 -8.72 3.34
C TYR A 236 -4.25 -10.17 2.86
N TRP A 237 -3.46 -10.41 1.84
CA TRP A 237 -3.17 -11.74 1.33
C TRP A 237 -1.84 -11.76 0.57
N SER A 238 -1.06 -12.83 0.73
CA SER A 238 0.21 -13.03 0.04
C SER A 238 0.24 -14.44 -0.55
N PHE A 239 0.40 -14.51 -1.87
CA PHE A 239 0.46 -15.77 -2.59
C PHE A 239 1.77 -15.86 -3.36
N GLU A 240 2.39 -17.04 -3.37
CA GLU A 240 3.63 -17.25 -4.10
C GLU A 240 3.36 -17.15 -5.60
N THR A 241 3.84 -16.07 -6.20
CA THR A 241 3.54 -15.71 -7.59
C THR A 241 4.84 -15.42 -8.32
N PRO A 242 5.14 -16.11 -9.43
CA PRO A 242 6.27 -15.77 -10.30
C PRO A 242 6.07 -14.38 -10.93
N GLU A 243 7.13 -13.59 -11.05
CA GLU A 243 7.06 -12.28 -11.73
C GLU A 243 6.48 -12.38 -13.13
N THR A 244 6.89 -13.40 -13.88
CA THR A 244 6.43 -13.67 -15.24
C THR A 244 4.92 -13.91 -15.37
N GLN A 245 4.21 -14.16 -14.24
CA GLN A 245 2.76 -14.36 -14.25
C GLN A 245 2.02 -13.09 -14.67
N TYR A 246 2.55 -11.93 -14.30
CA TYR A 246 1.92 -10.63 -14.61
C TYR A 246 2.13 -10.19 -16.05
N ASP A 247 3.11 -10.79 -16.75
CA ASP A 247 3.36 -10.55 -18.17
C ASP A 247 2.47 -11.43 -19.08
N GLN A 248 1.83 -12.46 -18.49
CA GLN A 248 1.00 -13.38 -19.25
C GLN A 248 -0.39 -12.79 -19.47
N THR A 249 -0.69 -12.47 -20.73
CA THR A 249 -2.01 -11.97 -21.14
C THR A 249 -2.86 -13.09 -21.74
N GLY A 250 -4.20 -12.93 -21.62
CA GLY A 250 -5.18 -13.82 -22.23
C GLY A 250 -6.04 -14.60 -21.24
N ILE A 251 -7.32 -14.80 -21.63
CA ILE A 251 -8.34 -15.44 -20.77
C ILE A 251 -7.93 -16.85 -20.34
N GLY A 252 -7.30 -17.61 -21.23
CA GLY A 252 -6.83 -18.98 -20.92
C GLY A 252 -5.80 -19.01 -19.80
N ASN A 253 -4.82 -18.10 -19.83
CA ASN A 253 -3.80 -17.99 -18.81
C ASN A 253 -4.41 -17.53 -17.48
N SER A 254 -5.36 -16.60 -17.51
CA SER A 254 -6.07 -16.12 -16.31
C SER A 254 -6.88 -17.24 -15.65
N LEU A 255 -7.60 -18.07 -16.44
CA LEU A 255 -8.36 -19.20 -15.91
C LEU A 255 -7.43 -20.29 -15.35
N ALA A 256 -6.32 -20.61 -16.04
CA ALA A 256 -5.33 -21.55 -15.55
C ALA A 256 -4.71 -21.09 -14.22
N TRP A 257 -4.38 -19.81 -14.11
CA TRP A 257 -3.86 -19.20 -12.89
C TRP A 257 -4.88 -19.22 -11.74
N MET A 258 -6.14 -18.90 -12.01
CA MET A 258 -7.21 -19.05 -11.01
C MET A 258 -7.37 -20.49 -10.52
N GLY A 259 -7.28 -21.47 -11.42
CA GLY A 259 -7.26 -22.89 -11.07
C GLY A 259 -6.06 -23.27 -10.20
N HIS A 260 -4.87 -22.75 -10.54
CA HIS A 260 -3.66 -22.96 -9.74
C HIS A 260 -3.82 -22.38 -8.32
N ILE A 261 -4.31 -21.15 -8.20
CA ILE A 261 -4.59 -20.52 -6.89
C ILE A 261 -5.56 -21.37 -6.08
N ALA A 262 -6.65 -21.86 -6.69
CA ALA A 262 -7.65 -22.65 -5.97
C ALA A 262 -7.08 -23.98 -5.44
N LEU A 263 -6.23 -24.64 -6.23
CA LEU A 263 -5.60 -25.90 -5.85
C LEU A 263 -4.49 -25.75 -4.81
N HIS A 264 -3.75 -24.64 -4.87
CA HIS A 264 -2.57 -24.41 -4.03
C HIS A 264 -2.79 -23.34 -2.95
N PHE A 265 -4.05 -22.94 -2.74
CA PHE A 265 -4.40 -21.87 -1.79
C PHE A 265 -3.77 -22.04 -0.40
N PHE A 266 -3.79 -23.26 0.13
CA PHE A 266 -3.26 -23.53 1.47
C PHE A 266 -1.75 -23.76 1.51
N THR A 267 -1.16 -24.19 0.40
CA THR A 267 0.28 -24.54 0.32
C THR A 267 1.17 -23.39 -0.11
N GLU A 268 0.68 -22.50 -0.99
CA GLU A 268 1.44 -21.41 -1.56
C GLU A 268 1.02 -20.04 -1.00
N THR A 269 -0.02 -19.97 -0.15
CA THR A 269 -0.29 -18.75 0.62
C THR A 269 0.77 -18.57 1.69
N ARG A 270 1.43 -17.41 1.69
CA ARG A 270 2.41 -16.99 2.70
C ARG A 270 1.65 -16.48 3.93
N TRP A 271 1.16 -17.40 4.77
CA TRP A 271 0.30 -17.10 5.93
C TRP A 271 0.96 -16.13 6.92
N SER A 272 2.28 -16.19 7.08
CA SER A 272 3.03 -15.27 7.95
C SER A 272 3.01 -13.81 7.47
N ARG A 273 2.73 -13.58 6.18
CA ARG A 273 2.63 -12.26 5.58
C ARG A 273 1.18 -11.79 5.40
N THR A 274 0.23 -12.71 5.51
CA THR A 274 -1.21 -12.41 5.38
C THR A 274 -1.69 -11.66 6.63
N LEU A 275 -2.48 -10.60 6.44
CA LEU A 275 -2.91 -9.64 7.45
C LEU A 275 -1.75 -8.92 8.17
N HIS A 276 -0.58 -8.83 7.50
CA HIS A 276 0.59 -8.18 8.05
C HIS A 276 0.60 -6.67 7.72
N ARG A 277 0.93 -5.85 8.73
CA ARG A 277 1.04 -4.39 8.54
C ARG A 277 2.34 -4.06 7.81
N VAL A 278 2.22 -3.26 6.76
CA VAL A 278 3.40 -2.71 6.04
C VAL A 278 4.02 -1.59 6.88
N ARG A 279 5.31 -1.72 7.16
CA ARG A 279 6.07 -0.78 8.03
C ARG A 279 7.35 -0.35 7.34
#